data_96f31ecdd96ccf39c355fb41706c95d0
#
_entry.id   96f31ecdd96ccf39c355fb41706c95d0
#
_cell.length_a   1.000
_cell.length_b   1.000
_cell.length_c   1.000
_cell.angle_alpha   90.00
_cell.angle_beta   90.00
_cell.angle_gamma   90.00
#
_symmetry.space_group_name_H-M   'P 1'
#
loop_
_entity.id
_entity.type
_entity.pdbx_description
1 polymer ?
#
loop_
_entity_poly.entity_id
_entity_poly.type
_entity_poly.pdbx_seq_one_letter_code
_entity_poly.pdbx_strand_id
1 'polypeptide(L)'
;ASPPFATSSRREAARRRAIVAEVFDQQPETDAIFADLWDHFGRVEAWRPLPFGSSLMRAALDRGLTVALASNFDERLHAIAGLIEPLSWADQVFASSEIGWRKPAAEFFRTVEQRLGCEPAEILLVGDDPDLDIAAGRLAGWHVLGVA
;
A
#
# COMPACT_ATOMS: atom_id res chain seq x y z
N ALA A 1 19.32 -16.31 4.19
CA ALA A 1 18.05 -15.97 3.53
C ALA A 1 17.44 -14.76 4.23
N SER A 2 16.86 -13.81 3.48
CA SER A 2 16.13 -12.69 4.10
C SER A 2 14.82 -13.20 4.71
N PRO A 3 14.36 -12.56 5.80
CA PRO A 3 13.06 -12.90 6.37
C PRO A 3 11.94 -12.78 5.34
N PRO A 4 10.90 -13.63 5.40
CA PRO A 4 9.74 -13.51 4.55
C PRO A 4 9.10 -12.11 4.75
N PHE A 5 8.62 -11.51 3.68
CA PHE A 5 8.00 -10.18 3.64
C PHE A 5 8.93 -8.97 3.91
N ALA A 6 10.22 -9.18 4.22
CA ALA A 6 11.18 -8.08 4.22
C ALA A 6 11.33 -7.51 2.80
N THR A 7 11.25 -6.18 2.66
CA THR A 7 11.25 -5.53 1.35
C THR A 7 12.09 -4.25 1.31
N SER A 8 12.22 -3.69 0.13
CA SER A 8 12.85 -2.41 -0.20
C SER A 8 12.43 -2.05 -1.62
N SER A 9 12.66 -0.83 -2.10
CA SER A 9 12.35 -0.44 -3.48
C SER A 9 12.95 -1.40 -4.51
N ARG A 10 14.20 -1.81 -4.32
CA ARG A 10 14.85 -2.79 -5.20
C ARG A 10 14.16 -4.17 -5.18
N ARG A 11 13.72 -4.63 -4.00
CA ARG A 11 13.03 -5.92 -3.87
C ARG A 11 11.62 -5.87 -4.45
N GLU A 12 10.90 -4.75 -4.28
CA GLU A 12 9.59 -4.55 -4.90
C GLU A 12 9.70 -4.57 -6.42
N ALA A 13 10.68 -3.87 -7.00
CA ALA A 13 10.92 -3.91 -8.43
C ALA A 13 11.27 -5.32 -8.93
N ALA A 14 12.18 -6.03 -8.24
CA ALA A 14 12.56 -7.39 -8.59
C ALA A 14 11.39 -8.37 -8.52
N ARG A 15 10.53 -8.24 -7.49
CA ARG A 15 9.33 -9.07 -7.33
C ARG A 15 8.31 -8.83 -8.43
N ARG A 16 8.03 -7.56 -8.76
CA ARG A 16 7.10 -7.22 -9.86
C ARG A 16 7.61 -7.71 -11.20
N ARG A 17 8.93 -7.56 -11.44
CA ARG A 17 9.55 -8.12 -12.64
C ARG A 17 9.41 -9.65 -12.72
N ALA A 18 9.57 -10.35 -11.61
CA ALA A 18 9.39 -11.81 -11.55
C ALA A 18 7.94 -12.21 -11.88
N ILE A 19 6.93 -11.48 -11.39
CA ILE A 19 5.52 -11.70 -11.72
C ILE A 19 5.28 -11.50 -13.22
N VAL A 20 5.79 -10.41 -13.80
CA VAL A 20 5.68 -10.18 -15.25
C VAL A 20 6.34 -11.29 -16.05
N ALA A 21 7.53 -11.73 -15.63
CA ALA A 21 8.24 -12.84 -16.29
C ALA A 21 7.46 -14.15 -16.23
N GLU A 22 6.78 -14.43 -15.13
CA GLU A 22 5.92 -15.63 -14.99
C GLU A 22 4.67 -15.54 -15.88
N VAL A 23 4.01 -14.38 -15.92
CA VAL A 23 2.81 -14.17 -16.74
C VAL A 23 3.10 -14.26 -18.23
N PHE A 24 4.27 -13.82 -18.67
CA PHE A 24 4.67 -13.80 -20.09
C PHE A 24 5.65 -14.92 -20.46
N ASP A 25 5.68 -16.03 -19.69
CA ASP A 25 6.50 -17.22 -19.96
C ASP A 25 7.98 -16.89 -20.28
N GLN A 26 8.54 -15.89 -19.64
CA GLN A 26 9.92 -15.41 -19.83
C GLN A 26 10.28 -15.11 -21.28
N GLN A 27 9.35 -14.57 -22.06
CA GLN A 27 9.58 -14.14 -23.43
C GLN A 27 10.73 -13.11 -23.52
N PRO A 28 11.40 -12.99 -24.68
CA PRO A 28 12.49 -12.01 -24.86
C PRO A 28 12.07 -10.56 -24.54
N GLU A 29 10.79 -10.23 -24.76
CA GLU A 29 10.22 -8.91 -24.53
C GLU A 29 9.85 -8.62 -23.06
N THR A 30 9.99 -9.60 -22.16
CA THR A 30 9.58 -9.49 -20.75
C THR A 30 10.17 -8.25 -20.06
N ASP A 31 11.41 -7.92 -20.32
CA ASP A 31 12.05 -6.74 -19.72
C ASP A 31 11.46 -5.42 -20.23
N ALA A 32 11.13 -5.34 -21.52
CA ALA A 32 10.47 -4.18 -22.10
C ALA A 32 9.05 -4.03 -21.56
N ILE A 33 8.30 -5.13 -21.49
CA ILE A 33 6.95 -5.15 -20.89
C ILE A 33 6.99 -4.72 -19.42
N PHE A 34 7.96 -5.23 -18.65
CA PHE A 34 8.13 -4.81 -17.27
C PHE A 34 8.43 -3.31 -17.15
N ALA A 35 9.33 -2.79 -17.98
CA ALA A 35 9.68 -1.36 -17.98
C ALA A 35 8.45 -0.49 -18.29
N ASP A 36 7.67 -0.84 -19.30
CA ASP A 36 6.45 -0.13 -19.66
C ASP A 36 5.39 -0.16 -18.55
N LEU A 37 5.17 -1.32 -17.91
CA LEU A 37 4.26 -1.46 -16.78
C LEU A 37 4.78 -0.70 -15.55
N TRP A 38 6.08 -0.75 -15.30
CA TRP A 38 6.70 -0.02 -14.20
C TRP A 38 6.49 1.49 -14.34
N ASP A 39 6.74 2.02 -15.53
CA ASP A 39 6.52 3.43 -15.84
C ASP A 39 5.03 3.78 -15.80
N HIS A 40 4.18 2.95 -16.38
CA HIS A 40 2.73 3.16 -16.39
C HIS A 40 2.18 3.32 -14.96
N PHE A 41 2.45 2.35 -14.07
CA PHE A 41 1.97 2.40 -12.68
C PHE A 41 2.72 3.40 -11.79
N GLY A 42 3.75 4.04 -12.29
CA GLY A 42 4.38 5.21 -11.67
C GLY A 42 3.69 6.53 -11.98
N ARG A 43 2.79 6.56 -12.97
CA ARG A 43 2.10 7.77 -13.44
C ARG A 43 0.76 7.94 -12.73
N VAL A 44 0.41 9.18 -12.44
CA VAL A 44 -0.85 9.54 -11.76
C VAL A 44 -2.08 9.12 -12.59
N GLU A 45 -1.98 9.23 -13.90
CA GLU A 45 -3.06 8.92 -14.85
C GLU A 45 -3.47 7.44 -14.88
N ALA A 46 -2.60 6.55 -14.37
CA ALA A 46 -2.90 5.13 -14.23
C ALA A 46 -3.84 4.79 -13.07
N TRP A 47 -4.09 5.77 -12.19
CA TRP A 47 -4.84 5.55 -10.95
C TRP A 47 -6.15 6.32 -10.95
N ARG A 48 -7.19 5.68 -10.44
CA ARG A 48 -8.51 6.29 -10.26
C ARG A 48 -9.03 5.97 -8.87
N PRO A 49 -9.40 6.99 -8.09
CA PRO A 49 -10.04 6.76 -6.79
C PRO A 49 -11.38 6.04 -6.97
N LEU A 50 -11.69 5.16 -6.03
CA LEU A 50 -13.01 4.57 -5.95
C LEU A 50 -14.04 5.61 -5.48
N PRO A 51 -15.28 5.58 -5.98
CA PRO A 51 -16.28 6.62 -5.67
C PRO A 51 -16.52 6.83 -4.18
N PHE A 52 -16.51 5.76 -3.37
CA PHE A 52 -16.71 5.86 -1.92
C PHE A 52 -15.48 6.37 -1.18
N GLY A 53 -14.28 6.29 -1.78
CA GLY A 53 -13.02 6.69 -1.12
C GLY A 53 -13.03 8.14 -0.68
N SER A 54 -13.49 9.04 -1.55
CA SER A 54 -13.60 10.48 -1.24
C SER A 54 -14.54 10.75 -0.07
N SER A 55 -15.72 10.13 -0.07
CA SER A 55 -16.69 10.33 1.01
C SER A 55 -16.23 9.73 2.33
N LEU A 56 -15.55 8.58 2.30
CA LEU A 56 -15.00 7.96 3.50
C LEU A 56 -13.89 8.81 4.12
N MET A 57 -12.92 9.23 3.32
CA MET A 57 -11.84 10.08 3.79
C MET A 57 -12.34 11.43 4.31
N ARG A 58 -13.30 12.05 3.61
CA ARG A 58 -13.93 13.29 4.06
C ARG A 58 -14.62 13.10 5.41
N ALA A 59 -15.41 12.03 5.56
CA ALA A 59 -16.10 11.73 6.81
C ALA A 59 -15.16 11.46 7.99
N ALA A 60 -13.98 10.91 7.74
CA ALA A 60 -12.94 10.74 8.77
C ALA A 60 -12.33 12.09 9.17
N LEU A 61 -11.91 12.90 8.20
CA LEU A 61 -11.31 14.22 8.42
C LEU A 61 -12.29 15.17 9.13
N ASP A 62 -13.57 15.20 8.74
CA ASP A 62 -14.60 16.03 9.36
C ASP A 62 -14.85 15.65 10.84
N ARG A 63 -14.43 14.45 11.25
CA ARG A 63 -14.45 13.99 12.65
C ARG A 63 -13.14 14.24 13.39
N GLY A 64 -12.18 14.88 12.76
CA GLY A 64 -10.86 15.15 13.33
C GLY A 64 -9.98 13.89 13.46
N LEU A 65 -10.26 12.84 12.66
CA LEU A 65 -9.43 11.65 12.64
C LEU A 65 -8.22 11.87 11.74
N THR A 66 -7.08 11.33 12.15
CA THR A 66 -5.89 11.23 11.29
C THR A 66 -6.14 10.19 10.20
N VAL A 67 -5.92 10.55 8.96
CA VAL A 67 -6.04 9.66 7.80
C VAL A 67 -4.67 9.31 7.26
N ALA A 68 -4.38 8.01 7.15
CA ALA A 68 -3.12 7.52 6.60
C ALA A 68 -3.35 6.56 5.44
N LEU A 69 -2.45 6.60 4.47
CA LEU A 69 -2.37 5.60 3.40
C LEU A 69 -1.28 4.57 3.76
N ALA A 70 -1.59 3.29 3.66
CA ALA A 70 -0.65 2.22 3.97
C ALA A 70 -0.71 1.12 2.89
N SER A 71 0.34 1.00 2.08
CA SER A 71 0.33 0.14 0.89
C SER A 71 1.59 -0.72 0.75
N ASN A 72 1.40 -1.93 0.19
CA ASN A 72 2.49 -2.73 -0.35
C ASN A 72 2.98 -2.12 -1.68
N PHE A 73 3.69 -1.02 -1.58
CA PHE A 73 4.16 -0.22 -2.70
C PHE A 73 5.58 0.31 -2.45
N ASP A 74 6.18 0.90 -3.46
CA ASP A 74 7.46 1.59 -3.37
C ASP A 74 7.27 3.11 -3.17
N GLU A 75 8.37 3.86 -3.10
CA GLU A 75 8.40 5.31 -2.82
C GLU A 75 7.61 6.17 -3.80
N ARG A 76 7.27 5.67 -4.99
CA ARG A 76 6.42 6.37 -5.97
C ARG A 76 5.01 6.65 -5.43
N LEU A 77 4.61 5.91 -4.37
CA LEU A 77 3.32 6.12 -3.70
C LEU A 77 3.15 7.56 -3.23
N HIS A 78 4.20 8.22 -2.76
CA HIS A 78 4.14 9.61 -2.30
C HIS A 78 3.75 10.58 -3.42
N ALA A 79 4.38 10.43 -4.59
CA ALA A 79 4.07 11.27 -5.75
C ALA A 79 2.64 11.02 -6.26
N ILE A 80 2.23 9.76 -6.33
CA ILE A 80 0.86 9.37 -6.73
C ILE A 80 -0.16 9.94 -5.75
N ALA A 81 0.04 9.71 -4.44
CA ALA A 81 -0.88 10.17 -3.41
C ALA A 81 -0.98 11.70 -3.38
N GLY A 82 0.14 12.41 -3.51
CA GLY A 82 0.15 13.88 -3.47
C GLY A 82 -0.55 14.57 -4.62
N LEU A 83 -0.78 13.87 -5.73
CA LEU A 83 -1.38 14.44 -6.95
C LEU A 83 -2.82 13.97 -7.22
N ILE A 84 -3.33 13.01 -6.45
CA ILE A 84 -4.68 12.45 -6.64
C ILE A 84 -5.57 12.78 -5.46
N GLU A 85 -6.64 13.54 -5.68
CA GLU A 85 -7.71 13.60 -4.70
C GLU A 85 -8.58 12.32 -4.76
N PRO A 86 -8.95 11.73 -3.62
CA PRO A 86 -8.79 12.20 -2.24
C PRO A 86 -7.50 11.77 -1.55
N LEU A 87 -6.58 11.03 -2.20
CA LEU A 87 -5.37 10.50 -1.57
C LEU A 87 -4.48 11.61 -0.99
N SER A 88 -4.44 12.79 -1.65
CA SER A 88 -3.70 13.96 -1.20
C SER A 88 -4.22 14.59 0.10
N TRP A 89 -5.36 14.13 0.61
CA TRP A 89 -5.90 14.54 1.90
C TRP A 89 -5.33 13.73 3.08
N ALA A 90 -4.57 12.69 2.80
CA ALA A 90 -3.96 11.88 3.85
C ALA A 90 -2.87 12.66 4.60
N ASP A 91 -2.90 12.56 5.93
CA ASP A 91 -1.90 13.18 6.79
C ASP A 91 -0.55 12.47 6.71
N GLN A 92 -0.56 11.17 6.44
CA GLN A 92 0.64 10.33 6.33
C GLN A 92 0.51 9.27 5.23
N VAL A 93 1.65 8.92 4.65
CA VAL A 93 1.75 7.88 3.61
C VAL A 93 2.83 6.88 4.00
N PHE A 94 2.47 5.60 4.00
CA PHE A 94 3.33 4.48 4.37
C PHE A 94 3.52 3.54 3.19
N ALA A 95 4.66 3.60 2.54
CA ALA A 95 5.06 2.64 1.52
C ALA A 95 5.86 1.49 2.16
N SER A 96 5.53 0.25 1.83
CA SER A 96 6.20 -0.93 2.40
C SER A 96 7.70 -0.93 2.13
N SER A 97 8.14 -0.42 0.98
CA SER A 97 9.56 -0.35 0.63
C SER A 97 10.38 0.52 1.59
N GLU A 98 9.76 1.55 2.18
CA GLU A 98 10.38 2.48 3.13
C GLU A 98 10.25 2.00 4.59
N ILE A 99 9.21 1.23 4.89
CA ILE A 99 9.06 0.53 6.17
C ILE A 99 10.10 -0.60 6.28
N GLY A 100 10.46 -1.21 5.16
CA GLY A 100 11.33 -2.39 5.11
C GLY A 100 10.56 -3.71 5.23
N TRP A 101 9.26 -3.67 5.44
CA TRP A 101 8.36 -4.81 5.56
C TRP A 101 7.05 -4.54 4.83
N ARG A 102 6.48 -5.57 4.26
CA ARG A 102 5.19 -5.52 3.58
C ARG A 102 4.12 -6.27 4.37
N LYS A 103 2.88 -5.90 4.20
CA LYS A 103 1.75 -6.69 4.69
C LYS A 103 1.82 -8.11 4.08
N PRO A 104 1.58 -9.18 4.85
CA PRO A 104 0.95 -9.24 6.17
C PRO A 104 1.95 -9.29 7.35
N ALA A 105 3.22 -8.90 7.19
CA ALA A 105 4.20 -8.96 8.28
C ALA A 105 3.79 -8.07 9.46
N ALA A 106 3.88 -8.61 10.68
CA ALA A 106 3.58 -7.87 11.90
C ALA A 106 4.46 -6.61 12.07
N GLU A 107 5.68 -6.64 11.54
CA GLU A 107 6.61 -5.51 11.53
C GLU A 107 6.06 -4.31 10.77
N PHE A 108 5.30 -4.54 9.67
CA PHE A 108 4.64 -3.47 8.93
C PHE A 108 3.64 -2.72 9.83
N PHE A 109 2.74 -3.45 10.49
CA PHE A 109 1.71 -2.89 11.35
C PHE A 109 2.31 -2.16 12.55
N ARG A 110 3.26 -2.77 13.25
CA ARG A 110 3.97 -2.14 14.38
C ARG A 110 4.69 -0.86 13.97
N THR A 111 5.28 -0.80 12.79
CA THR A 111 5.93 0.42 12.31
C THR A 111 4.92 1.54 12.06
N VAL A 112 3.75 1.21 11.50
CA VAL A 112 2.67 2.18 11.28
C VAL A 112 2.15 2.70 12.62
N GLU A 113 1.86 1.81 13.60
CA GLU A 113 1.46 2.16 14.97
C GLU A 113 2.43 3.16 15.62
N GLN A 114 3.72 2.83 15.60
CA GLN A 114 4.77 3.67 16.17
C GLN A 114 4.84 5.06 15.51
N ARG A 115 4.73 5.13 14.20
CA ARG A 115 4.79 6.39 13.46
C ARG A 115 3.53 7.24 13.62
N LEU A 116 2.37 6.61 13.78
CA LEU A 116 1.11 7.30 14.09
C LEU A 116 1.02 7.70 15.57
N GLY A 117 1.76 7.02 16.45
CA GLY A 117 1.64 7.19 17.90
C GLY A 117 0.30 6.70 18.44
N CYS A 118 -0.28 5.67 17.82
CA CYS A 118 -1.58 5.10 18.16
C CYS A 118 -1.42 3.68 18.69
N GLU A 119 -2.29 3.31 19.62
CA GLU A 119 -2.45 1.92 20.04
C GLU A 119 -3.24 1.13 18.98
N PRO A 120 -3.04 -0.20 18.84
CA PRO A 120 -3.73 -1.01 17.85
C PRO A 120 -5.26 -0.81 17.83
N ALA A 121 -5.89 -0.74 19.01
CA ALA A 121 -7.34 -0.57 19.14
C ALA A 121 -7.87 0.81 18.72
N GLU A 122 -6.99 1.78 18.46
CA GLU A 122 -7.36 3.13 18.00
C GLU A 122 -7.30 3.23 16.47
N ILE A 123 -6.88 2.17 15.77
CA ILE A 123 -6.68 2.18 14.32
C ILE A 123 -7.81 1.40 13.63
N LEU A 124 -8.41 2.02 12.63
CA LEU A 124 -9.32 1.37 11.68
C LEU A 124 -8.62 1.22 10.33
N LEU A 125 -8.38 -0.01 9.92
CA LEU A 125 -7.93 -0.34 8.57
C LEU A 125 -9.12 -0.52 7.65
N VAL A 126 -9.10 0.17 6.53
CA VAL A 126 -10.04 -0.05 5.42
C VAL A 126 -9.27 -0.64 4.25
N GLY A 127 -9.64 -1.81 3.80
CA GLY A 127 -8.91 -2.53 2.74
C GLY A 127 -9.75 -3.61 2.08
N ASP A 128 -9.27 -4.12 0.96
CA ASP A 128 -9.97 -5.08 0.11
C ASP A 128 -9.35 -6.48 0.12
N ASP A 129 -8.08 -6.59 0.47
CA ASP A 129 -7.38 -7.89 0.43
C ASP A 129 -7.71 -8.72 1.69
N PRO A 130 -8.31 -9.93 1.51
CA PRO A 130 -8.69 -10.79 2.65
C PRO A 130 -7.54 -11.17 3.56
N ASP A 131 -6.35 -11.40 3.01
CA ASP A 131 -5.17 -11.88 3.75
C ASP A 131 -4.27 -10.74 4.19
N LEU A 132 -3.96 -9.82 3.27
CA LEU A 132 -2.98 -8.75 3.52
C LEU A 132 -3.55 -7.62 4.38
N ASP A 133 -4.86 -7.35 4.27
CA ASP A 133 -5.53 -6.28 5.01
C ASP A 133 -6.40 -6.84 6.14
N ILE A 134 -7.37 -7.68 5.78
CA ILE A 134 -8.44 -8.07 6.72
C ILE A 134 -7.90 -9.01 7.81
N ALA A 135 -7.32 -10.14 7.42
CA ALA A 135 -6.79 -11.11 8.38
C ALA A 135 -5.59 -10.53 9.14
N ALA A 136 -4.66 -9.89 8.43
CA ALA A 136 -3.45 -9.34 9.03
C ALA A 136 -3.74 -8.16 9.96
N GLY A 137 -4.65 -7.26 9.60
CA GLY A 137 -5.06 -6.14 10.45
C GLY A 137 -5.71 -6.63 11.75
N ARG A 138 -6.58 -7.65 11.67
CA ARG A 138 -7.17 -8.28 12.87
C ARG A 138 -6.12 -8.92 13.77
N LEU A 139 -5.12 -9.61 13.17
CA LEU A 139 -4.01 -10.19 13.93
C LEU A 139 -3.15 -9.12 14.61
N ALA A 140 -3.02 -7.95 14.01
CA ALA A 140 -2.35 -6.80 14.62
C ALA A 140 -3.17 -6.13 15.74
N GLY A 141 -4.43 -6.52 15.94
CA GLY A 141 -5.33 -5.93 16.93
C GLY A 141 -6.06 -4.67 16.46
N TRP A 142 -6.02 -4.37 15.14
CA TRP A 142 -6.71 -3.22 14.57
C TRP A 142 -8.19 -3.52 14.30
N HIS A 143 -9.01 -2.50 14.33
CA HIS A 143 -10.35 -2.57 13.72
C HIS A 143 -10.20 -2.68 12.21
N VAL A 144 -11.06 -3.46 11.57
CA VAL A 144 -10.95 -3.70 10.12
C VAL A 144 -12.33 -3.58 9.45
N LEU A 145 -12.37 -2.82 8.37
CA LEU A 145 -13.51 -2.72 7.46
C LEU A 145 -13.08 -3.22 6.08
N GLY A 146 -13.65 -4.35 5.66
CA GLY A 146 -13.48 -4.86 4.30
C GLY A 146 -14.36 -4.08 3.33
N VAL A 147 -13.78 -3.72 2.17
CA VAL A 147 -14.49 -3.11 1.04
C VAL A 147 -14.36 -4.03 -0.18
N ALA A 148 -15.40 -4.12 -1.00
CA ALA A 148 -15.42 -4.94 -2.21
C ALA A 148 -15.56 -4.05 -3.45
#